data_8c663b11ae4861b55e795a0f5895c741
#
_entry.id   8c663b11ae4861b55e795a0f5895c741
#
_cell.length_a   1.000
_cell.length_b   1.000
_cell.length_c   1.000
_cell.angle_alpha   90.00
_cell.angle_beta   90.00
_cell.angle_gamma   90.00
#
_symmetry.space_group_name_H-M   'P 1'
#
loop_
_entity.id
_entity.type
_entity.pdbx_description
1 polymer ?
#
loop_
_entity_poly.entity_id
_entity_poly.type
_entity_poly.pdbx_seq_one_letter_code
_entity_poly.pdbx_strand_id
1 'polypeptide(L)'
;MNSNDPTAWFTRGTESYLKKEYSAAIADFAEAIRLNPDYAEAYRARAIAYEQENRLADAVADYSAMLLVQPDNPTAYYSRGNCYFSLGRYDAAIADHTVAIEFDPSDSLAHVHRGNAYRAKGDRHRALADYNQAILLDQNDALAYRQRATLYQEIGEVEKASADFRVAERVAQRAFPTEG
;
A
#
# COMPACT_ATOMS: atom_id res chain seq x y z
N MET A 1 31.03 -16.67 -2.98
CA MET A 1 30.04 -15.77 -3.59
C MET A 1 30.78 -14.84 -4.55
N ASN A 2 30.33 -14.68 -5.79
CA ASN A 2 30.95 -13.71 -6.70
C ASN A 2 30.54 -12.29 -6.22
N SER A 3 31.48 -11.56 -5.65
CA SER A 3 31.22 -10.22 -5.05
C SER A 3 30.78 -9.16 -6.07
N ASN A 4 30.85 -9.46 -7.38
CA ASN A 4 30.51 -8.56 -8.47
C ASN A 4 29.19 -8.94 -9.18
N ASP A 5 28.40 -9.86 -8.63
CA ASP A 5 27.13 -10.26 -9.19
C ASP A 5 25.96 -9.63 -8.39
N PRO A 6 25.21 -8.67 -8.97
CA PRO A 6 24.08 -8.05 -8.28
C PRO A 6 22.99 -9.05 -7.91
N THR A 7 22.81 -10.12 -8.70
CA THR A 7 21.80 -11.15 -8.43
C THR A 7 22.15 -12.00 -7.22
N ALA A 8 23.43 -12.27 -6.98
CA ALA A 8 23.89 -12.98 -5.79
C ALA A 8 23.63 -12.18 -4.51
N TRP A 9 23.84 -10.86 -4.55
CA TRP A 9 23.52 -9.97 -3.43
C TRP A 9 22.02 -9.88 -3.20
N PHE A 10 21.23 -9.75 -4.26
CA PHE A 10 19.77 -9.73 -4.17
C PHE A 10 19.23 -11.03 -3.55
N THR A 11 19.71 -12.18 -3.97
CA THR A 11 19.30 -13.48 -3.44
C THR A 11 19.62 -13.58 -1.94
N ARG A 12 20.84 -13.19 -1.53
CA ARG A 12 21.22 -13.20 -0.11
C ARG A 12 20.36 -12.24 0.72
N GLY A 13 20.09 -11.03 0.21
CA GLY A 13 19.21 -10.08 0.85
C GLY A 13 17.80 -10.62 1.03
N THR A 14 17.28 -11.36 0.04
CA THR A 14 15.99 -12.04 0.12
C THR A 14 15.99 -13.11 1.21
N GLU A 15 17.06 -13.91 1.33
CA GLU A 15 17.22 -14.90 2.39
C GLU A 15 17.25 -14.26 3.78
N SER A 16 17.98 -13.13 3.94
CA SER A 16 18.01 -12.35 5.18
C SER A 16 16.64 -11.79 5.53
N TYR A 17 15.91 -11.27 4.53
CA TYR A 17 14.54 -10.76 4.71
C TYR A 17 13.59 -11.86 5.23
N LEU A 18 13.65 -13.06 4.66
CA LEU A 18 12.82 -14.19 5.08
C LEU A 18 13.13 -14.62 6.53
N LYS A 19 14.36 -14.42 6.99
CA LYS A 19 14.76 -14.62 8.40
C LYS A 19 14.41 -13.45 9.30
N LYS A 20 13.79 -12.39 8.76
CA LYS A 20 13.48 -11.13 9.44
C LYS A 20 14.72 -10.33 9.88
N GLU A 21 15.86 -10.60 9.27
CA GLU A 21 17.12 -9.87 9.46
C GLU A 21 17.13 -8.64 8.54
N TYR A 22 16.20 -7.70 8.78
CA TYR A 22 15.91 -6.62 7.82
C TYR A 22 17.10 -5.71 7.55
N SER A 23 17.87 -5.35 8.57
CA SER A 23 19.07 -4.52 8.39
C SER A 23 20.14 -5.20 7.53
N ALA A 24 20.30 -6.53 7.64
CA ALA A 24 21.20 -7.30 6.78
C ALA A 24 20.66 -7.35 5.34
N ALA A 25 19.35 -7.57 5.17
CA ALA A 25 18.71 -7.55 3.87
C ALA A 25 18.88 -6.20 3.16
N ILE A 26 18.69 -5.08 3.89
CA ILE A 26 18.89 -3.72 3.38
C ILE A 26 20.33 -3.52 2.87
N ALA A 27 21.32 -3.98 3.63
CA ALA A 27 22.71 -3.88 3.22
C ALA A 27 23.00 -4.67 1.94
N ASP A 28 22.45 -5.88 1.83
CA ASP A 28 22.62 -6.74 0.67
C ASP A 28 21.93 -6.19 -0.58
N PHE A 29 20.70 -5.69 -0.44
CA PHE A 29 20.02 -5.01 -1.54
C PHE A 29 20.74 -3.72 -1.96
N ALA A 30 21.35 -3.00 -1.02
CA ALA A 30 22.17 -1.83 -1.34
C ALA A 30 23.38 -2.19 -2.21
N GLU A 31 24.04 -3.32 -1.95
CA GLU A 31 25.13 -3.80 -2.79
C GLU A 31 24.63 -4.25 -4.17
N ALA A 32 23.47 -4.91 -4.26
CA ALA A 32 22.85 -5.25 -5.54
C ALA A 32 22.60 -3.99 -6.39
N ILE A 33 22.03 -2.95 -5.79
CA ILE A 33 21.77 -1.65 -6.43
C ILE A 33 23.06 -0.95 -6.83
N ARG A 34 24.08 -0.96 -5.98
CA ARG A 34 25.39 -0.37 -6.28
C ARG A 34 26.04 -1.01 -7.52
N LEU A 35 25.87 -2.33 -7.70
CA LEU A 35 26.38 -3.07 -8.85
C LEU A 35 25.52 -2.92 -10.10
N ASN A 36 24.21 -2.78 -9.92
CA ASN A 36 23.27 -2.52 -11.01
C ASN A 36 22.26 -1.44 -10.58
N PRO A 37 22.51 -0.16 -10.89
CA PRO A 37 21.62 0.94 -10.55
C PRO A 37 20.22 0.87 -11.18
N ASP A 38 20.03 0.06 -12.22
CA ASP A 38 18.73 -0.12 -12.89
C ASP A 38 17.98 -1.37 -12.38
N TYR A 39 18.39 -1.92 -11.22
CA TYR A 39 17.76 -3.12 -10.66
C TYR A 39 16.50 -2.77 -9.89
N ALA A 40 15.40 -2.56 -10.60
CA ALA A 40 14.11 -2.14 -10.02
C ALA A 40 13.61 -3.05 -8.89
N GLU A 41 13.78 -4.38 -9.02
CA GLU A 41 13.38 -5.35 -8.00
C GLU A 41 14.17 -5.20 -6.70
N ALA A 42 15.44 -4.79 -6.78
CA ALA A 42 16.27 -4.57 -5.61
C ALA A 42 15.84 -3.30 -4.85
N TYR A 43 15.47 -2.24 -5.55
CA TYR A 43 14.85 -1.07 -4.92
C TYR A 43 13.55 -1.43 -4.21
N ARG A 44 12.66 -2.17 -4.89
CA ARG A 44 11.40 -2.62 -4.28
C ARG A 44 11.64 -3.46 -3.03
N ALA A 45 12.54 -4.42 -3.11
CA ALA A 45 12.84 -5.31 -1.98
C ALA A 45 13.43 -4.55 -0.79
N ARG A 46 14.31 -3.56 -1.05
CA ARG A 46 14.89 -2.71 0.00
C ARG A 46 13.84 -1.78 0.60
N ALA A 47 12.94 -1.21 -0.22
CA ALA A 47 11.82 -0.41 0.26
C ALA A 47 10.92 -1.21 1.22
N ILE A 48 10.55 -2.43 0.86
CA ILE A 48 9.77 -3.32 1.72
C ILE A 48 10.52 -3.63 3.04
N ALA A 49 11.85 -3.85 2.99
CA ALA A 49 12.64 -4.05 4.19
C ALA A 49 12.69 -2.80 5.08
N TYR A 50 12.76 -1.60 4.48
CA TYR A 50 12.64 -0.34 5.21
C TYR A 50 11.27 -0.14 5.87
N GLU A 51 10.18 -0.56 5.21
CA GLU A 51 8.84 -0.54 5.82
C GLU A 51 8.77 -1.42 7.07
N GLN A 52 9.40 -2.61 7.05
CA GLN A 52 9.46 -3.48 8.23
C GLN A 52 10.22 -2.85 9.41
N GLU A 53 11.19 -1.99 9.13
CA GLU A 53 11.91 -1.20 10.15
C GLU A 53 11.23 0.15 10.47
N ASN A 54 10.03 0.41 9.92
CA ASN A 54 9.31 1.68 10.03
C ASN A 54 10.12 2.89 9.50
N ARG A 55 11.03 2.67 8.57
CA ARG A 55 11.86 3.68 7.90
C ARG A 55 11.18 4.16 6.62
N LEU A 56 9.99 4.73 6.78
CA LEU A 56 9.08 5.04 5.66
C LEU A 56 9.66 6.08 4.68
N ALA A 57 10.49 7.01 5.16
CA ALA A 57 11.12 8.00 4.27
C ALA A 57 12.15 7.35 3.33
N ASP A 58 12.89 6.35 3.82
CA ASP A 58 13.82 5.58 3.01
C ASP A 58 13.07 4.71 1.99
N ALA A 59 11.95 4.09 2.40
CA ALA A 59 11.08 3.34 1.49
C ALA A 59 10.54 4.22 0.36
N VAL A 60 10.08 5.44 0.66
CA VAL A 60 9.64 6.43 -0.35
C VAL A 60 10.75 6.76 -1.34
N ALA A 61 11.99 6.91 -0.86
CA ALA A 61 13.14 7.19 -1.73
C ALA A 61 13.38 6.01 -2.70
N ASP A 62 13.32 4.78 -2.21
CA ASP A 62 13.52 3.59 -3.03
C ASP A 62 12.39 3.35 -4.04
N TYR A 63 11.13 3.51 -3.64
CA TYR A 63 10.02 3.45 -4.61
C TYR A 63 10.13 4.55 -5.66
N SER A 64 10.62 5.74 -5.29
CA SER A 64 10.85 6.81 -6.24
C SER A 64 11.99 6.48 -7.21
N ALA A 65 13.08 5.88 -6.73
CA ALA A 65 14.15 5.39 -7.59
C ALA A 65 13.67 4.27 -8.52
N MET A 66 12.86 3.33 -8.02
CA MET A 66 12.22 2.31 -8.85
C MET A 66 11.39 2.91 -9.97
N LEU A 67 10.63 3.98 -9.72
CA LEU A 67 9.82 4.67 -10.73
C LEU A 67 10.64 5.47 -11.74
N LEU A 68 11.91 5.80 -11.46
CA LEU A 68 12.82 6.34 -12.49
C LEU A 68 13.25 5.27 -13.49
N VAL A 69 13.37 4.02 -13.02
CA VAL A 69 13.73 2.86 -13.87
C VAL A 69 12.49 2.29 -14.59
N GLN A 70 11.36 2.23 -13.90
CA GLN A 70 10.10 1.68 -14.39
C GLN A 70 8.95 2.67 -14.12
N PRO A 71 8.78 3.71 -14.94
CA PRO A 71 7.76 4.74 -14.74
C PRO A 71 6.32 4.21 -14.76
N ASP A 72 6.08 3.11 -15.46
CA ASP A 72 4.75 2.51 -15.64
C ASP A 72 4.47 1.38 -14.64
N ASN A 73 5.06 1.43 -13.44
CA ASN A 73 4.88 0.38 -12.44
C ASN A 73 3.80 0.76 -11.40
N PRO A 74 2.55 0.27 -11.53
CA PRO A 74 1.45 0.65 -10.63
C PRO A 74 1.71 0.24 -9.17
N THR A 75 2.37 -0.90 -8.96
CA THR A 75 2.69 -1.38 -7.61
C THR A 75 3.62 -0.40 -6.87
N ALA A 76 4.56 0.23 -7.56
CA ALA A 76 5.44 1.21 -6.94
C ALA A 76 4.70 2.49 -6.53
N TYR A 77 3.78 2.99 -7.36
CA TYR A 77 2.90 4.10 -6.99
C TYR A 77 2.03 3.73 -5.80
N TYR A 78 1.37 2.58 -5.84
CA TYR A 78 0.52 2.12 -4.74
C TYR A 78 1.28 2.03 -3.42
N SER A 79 2.45 1.38 -3.41
CA SER A 79 3.27 1.21 -2.20
C SER A 79 3.81 2.54 -1.69
N ARG A 80 4.29 3.42 -2.59
CA ARG A 80 4.76 4.75 -2.21
C ARG A 80 3.62 5.60 -1.65
N GLY A 81 2.42 5.50 -2.22
CA GLY A 81 1.21 6.15 -1.72
C GLY A 81 0.89 5.74 -0.29
N ASN A 82 1.00 4.45 0.03
CA ASN A 82 0.82 3.94 1.39
C ASN A 82 1.87 4.50 2.37
N CYS A 83 3.14 4.55 1.95
CA CYS A 83 4.19 5.17 2.74
C CYS A 83 3.94 6.67 2.96
N TYR A 84 3.51 7.41 1.93
CA TYR A 84 3.14 8.82 2.06
C TYR A 84 1.97 9.01 3.02
N PHE A 85 0.93 8.17 2.95
CA PHE A 85 -0.18 8.21 3.89
C PHE A 85 0.30 8.04 5.34
N SER A 86 1.11 7.04 5.59
CA SER A 86 1.67 6.77 6.93
C SER A 86 2.58 7.89 7.46
N LEU A 87 3.22 8.64 6.56
CA LEU A 87 4.00 9.84 6.88
C LEU A 87 3.13 11.11 7.04
N GLY A 88 1.81 11.01 6.91
CA GLY A 88 0.90 12.17 6.96
C GLY A 88 0.96 13.06 5.71
N ARG A 89 1.63 12.62 4.64
CA ARG A 89 1.75 13.36 3.36
C ARG A 89 0.57 13.01 2.45
N TYR A 90 -0.63 13.40 2.88
CA TYR A 90 -1.88 12.95 2.25
C TYR A 90 -2.03 13.38 0.79
N ASP A 91 -1.56 14.57 0.40
CA ASP A 91 -1.62 15.03 -1.00
C ASP A 91 -0.78 14.14 -1.92
N ALA A 92 0.41 13.75 -1.48
CA ALA A 92 1.27 12.84 -2.22
C ALA A 92 0.66 11.43 -2.30
N ALA A 93 0.06 10.95 -1.21
CA ALA A 93 -0.66 9.67 -1.20
C ALA A 93 -1.83 9.67 -2.20
N ILE A 94 -2.64 10.75 -2.24
CA ILE A 94 -3.75 10.91 -3.19
C ILE A 94 -3.23 10.88 -4.63
N ALA A 95 -2.15 11.59 -4.91
CA ALA A 95 -1.56 11.61 -6.25
C ALA A 95 -1.11 10.21 -6.69
N ASP A 96 -0.38 9.50 -5.85
CA ASP A 96 0.13 8.16 -6.15
C ASP A 96 -1.00 7.14 -6.30
N HIS A 97 -1.99 7.12 -5.39
CA HIS A 97 -3.15 6.23 -5.55
C HIS A 97 -4.01 6.58 -6.77
N THR A 98 -4.04 7.85 -7.19
CA THR A 98 -4.74 8.23 -8.42
C THR A 98 -4.04 7.62 -9.63
N VAL A 99 -2.72 7.68 -9.70
CA VAL A 99 -1.97 7.01 -10.78
C VAL A 99 -2.19 5.48 -10.74
N ALA A 100 -2.17 4.86 -9.55
CA ALA A 100 -2.45 3.42 -9.44
C ALA A 100 -3.85 3.06 -9.99
N ILE A 101 -4.88 3.88 -9.70
CA ILE A 101 -6.25 3.71 -10.23
C ILE A 101 -6.30 3.94 -11.75
N GLU A 102 -5.50 4.86 -12.31
CA GLU A 102 -5.43 5.06 -13.75
C GLU A 102 -4.87 3.81 -14.47
N PHE A 103 -3.94 3.09 -13.85
CA PHE A 103 -3.44 1.81 -14.37
C PHE A 103 -4.46 0.66 -14.22
N ASP A 104 -5.14 0.58 -13.08
CA ASP A 104 -6.20 -0.39 -12.84
C ASP A 104 -7.42 0.26 -12.18
N PRO A 105 -8.38 0.74 -12.99
CA PRO A 105 -9.61 1.34 -12.48
C PRO A 105 -10.52 0.35 -11.70
N SER A 106 -10.23 -0.94 -11.76
CA SER A 106 -10.99 -1.99 -11.05
C SER A 106 -10.39 -2.38 -9.69
N ASP A 107 -9.25 -1.82 -9.31
CA ASP A 107 -8.63 -2.05 -8.01
C ASP A 107 -9.43 -1.34 -6.89
N SER A 108 -10.33 -2.10 -6.23
CA SER A 108 -11.14 -1.59 -5.11
C SER A 108 -10.28 -1.07 -3.97
N LEU A 109 -9.12 -1.71 -3.72
CA LEU A 109 -8.23 -1.37 -2.62
C LEU A 109 -7.54 -0.02 -2.84
N ALA A 110 -7.15 0.30 -4.08
CA ALA A 110 -6.59 1.60 -4.42
C ALA A 110 -7.60 2.74 -4.18
N HIS A 111 -8.88 2.52 -4.50
CA HIS A 111 -9.96 3.46 -4.15
C HIS A 111 -10.10 3.62 -2.63
N VAL A 112 -10.09 2.53 -1.84
CA VAL A 112 -10.16 2.60 -0.37
C VAL A 112 -9.00 3.43 0.18
N HIS A 113 -7.77 3.20 -0.28
CA HIS A 113 -6.59 3.93 0.21
C HIS A 113 -6.63 5.41 -0.17
N ARG A 114 -7.06 5.76 -1.38
CA ARG A 114 -7.25 7.16 -1.77
C ARG A 114 -8.36 7.81 -0.94
N GLY A 115 -9.46 7.12 -0.70
CA GLY A 115 -10.54 7.54 0.17
C GLY A 115 -10.06 7.81 1.61
N ASN A 116 -9.20 6.94 2.15
CA ASN A 116 -8.57 7.15 3.45
C ASN A 116 -7.73 8.44 3.49
N ALA A 117 -6.96 8.71 2.43
CA ALA A 117 -6.17 9.93 2.33
C ALA A 117 -7.05 11.19 2.22
N TYR A 118 -8.14 11.13 1.45
CA TYR A 118 -9.13 12.22 1.42
C TYR A 118 -9.79 12.44 2.78
N ARG A 119 -10.18 11.36 3.49
CA ARG A 119 -10.76 11.47 4.84
C ARG A 119 -9.78 12.12 5.81
N ALA A 120 -8.51 11.72 5.80
CA ALA A 120 -7.47 12.28 6.65
C ALA A 120 -7.22 13.78 6.37
N LYS A 121 -7.45 14.24 5.13
CA LYS A 121 -7.46 15.66 4.76
C LYS A 121 -8.74 16.40 5.15
N GLY A 122 -9.78 15.71 5.62
CA GLY A 122 -11.08 16.29 5.89
C GLY A 122 -12.00 16.43 4.66
N ASP A 123 -11.60 15.93 3.49
CA ASP A 123 -12.43 15.89 2.29
C ASP A 123 -13.38 14.68 2.31
N ARG A 124 -14.42 14.85 3.11
CA ARG A 124 -15.42 13.79 3.35
C ARG A 124 -16.18 13.40 2.09
N HIS A 125 -16.38 14.35 1.18
CA HIS A 125 -17.14 14.11 -0.04
C HIS A 125 -16.37 13.17 -0.99
N ARG A 126 -15.09 13.46 -1.26
CA ARG A 126 -14.26 12.61 -2.11
C ARG A 126 -13.97 11.27 -1.46
N ALA A 127 -13.81 11.23 -0.14
CA ALA A 127 -13.65 9.97 0.60
C ALA A 127 -14.88 9.05 0.43
N LEU A 128 -16.11 9.59 0.59
CA LEU A 128 -17.34 8.82 0.36
C LEU A 128 -17.46 8.32 -1.08
N ALA A 129 -17.09 9.14 -2.05
CA ALA A 129 -17.12 8.75 -3.46
C ALA A 129 -16.19 7.56 -3.73
N ASP A 130 -14.97 7.59 -3.19
CA ASP A 130 -14.01 6.49 -3.33
C ASP A 130 -14.47 5.21 -2.62
N TYR A 131 -14.99 5.29 -1.40
CA TYR A 131 -15.52 4.10 -0.70
C TYR A 131 -16.74 3.50 -1.42
N ASN A 132 -17.61 4.34 -1.99
CA ASN A 132 -18.72 3.88 -2.80
C ASN A 132 -18.24 3.15 -4.06
N GLN A 133 -17.20 3.69 -4.71
CA GLN A 133 -16.62 3.05 -5.90
C GLN A 133 -15.98 1.71 -5.53
N ALA A 134 -15.23 1.63 -4.44
CA ALA A 134 -14.66 0.38 -3.95
C ALA A 134 -15.74 -0.69 -3.71
N ILE A 135 -16.84 -0.33 -3.04
CA ILE A 135 -17.97 -1.25 -2.80
C ILE A 135 -18.66 -1.66 -4.09
N LEU A 136 -18.76 -0.76 -5.08
CA LEU A 136 -19.32 -1.09 -6.39
C LEU A 136 -18.44 -2.12 -7.12
N LEU A 137 -17.12 -1.99 -7.02
CA LEU A 137 -16.16 -2.90 -7.64
C LEU A 137 -16.10 -4.25 -6.93
N ASP A 138 -16.12 -4.25 -5.59
CA ASP A 138 -16.18 -5.46 -4.79
C ASP A 138 -17.18 -5.34 -3.64
N GLN A 139 -18.35 -5.95 -3.81
CA GLN A 139 -19.42 -5.97 -2.80
C GLN A 139 -19.09 -6.85 -1.58
N ASN A 140 -17.98 -7.59 -1.62
CA ASN A 140 -17.49 -8.39 -0.51
C ASN A 140 -16.25 -7.76 0.15
N ASP A 141 -15.89 -6.52 -0.18
CA ASP A 141 -14.81 -5.79 0.48
C ASP A 141 -15.25 -5.28 1.86
N ALA A 142 -15.01 -6.09 2.90
CA ALA A 142 -15.30 -5.72 4.29
C ALA A 142 -14.57 -4.45 4.74
N LEU A 143 -13.37 -4.16 4.18
CA LEU A 143 -12.60 -2.97 4.50
C LEU A 143 -13.30 -1.71 3.99
N ALA A 144 -13.77 -1.71 2.74
CA ALA A 144 -14.48 -0.58 2.14
C ALA A 144 -15.72 -0.20 2.95
N TYR A 145 -16.54 -1.18 3.31
CA TYR A 145 -17.71 -0.95 4.19
C TYR A 145 -17.30 -0.38 5.55
N ARG A 146 -16.25 -0.93 6.18
CA ARG A 146 -15.79 -0.45 7.49
C ARG A 146 -15.27 0.98 7.42
N GLN A 147 -14.52 1.34 6.37
CA GLN A 147 -14.02 2.70 6.21
C GLN A 147 -15.17 3.69 5.95
N ARG A 148 -16.16 3.32 5.14
CA ARG A 148 -17.35 4.15 4.90
C ARG A 148 -18.19 4.31 6.17
N ALA A 149 -18.37 3.24 6.92
CA ALA A 149 -19.08 3.28 8.21
C ALA A 149 -18.41 4.24 9.19
N THR A 150 -17.07 4.17 9.30
CA THR A 150 -16.31 5.08 10.16
C THR A 150 -16.52 6.53 9.74
N LEU A 151 -16.49 6.82 8.45
CA LEU A 151 -16.75 8.18 7.96
C LEU A 151 -18.21 8.61 8.24
N TYR A 152 -19.20 7.71 8.10
CA TYR A 152 -20.57 8.02 8.47
C TYR A 152 -20.72 8.34 9.97
N GLN A 153 -20.00 7.64 10.86
CA GLN A 153 -19.96 8.00 12.29
C GLN A 153 -19.40 9.41 12.52
N GLU A 154 -18.30 9.75 11.85
CA GLU A 154 -17.66 11.07 11.97
C GLU A 154 -18.56 12.24 11.53
N ILE A 155 -19.51 11.97 10.62
CA ILE A 155 -20.45 12.99 10.12
C ILE A 155 -21.85 12.89 10.75
N GLY A 156 -22.04 12.00 11.73
CA GLY A 156 -23.29 11.85 12.48
C GLY A 156 -24.39 11.01 11.81
N GLU A 157 -24.08 10.30 10.71
CA GLU A 157 -25.00 9.41 9.99
C GLU A 157 -25.04 8.00 10.63
N VAL A 158 -25.54 7.93 11.87
CA VAL A 158 -25.43 6.75 12.74
C VAL A 158 -26.10 5.50 12.14
N GLU A 159 -27.27 5.64 11.52
CA GLU A 159 -27.99 4.54 10.91
C GLU A 159 -27.24 3.94 9.73
N LYS A 160 -26.64 4.80 8.87
CA LYS A 160 -25.82 4.36 7.73
C LYS A 160 -24.54 3.67 8.22
N ALA A 161 -23.89 4.23 9.25
CA ALA A 161 -22.73 3.61 9.85
C ALA A 161 -23.03 2.21 10.39
N SER A 162 -24.13 2.07 11.15
CA SER A 162 -24.55 0.79 11.72
C SER A 162 -24.90 -0.24 10.63
N ALA A 163 -25.50 0.20 9.53
CA ALA A 163 -25.79 -0.68 8.41
C ALA A 163 -24.52 -1.22 7.75
N ASP A 164 -23.55 -0.35 7.48
CA ASP A 164 -22.28 -0.72 6.85
C ASP A 164 -21.43 -1.62 7.76
N PHE A 165 -21.37 -1.36 9.06
CA PHE A 165 -20.66 -2.24 10.01
C PHE A 165 -21.24 -3.65 10.01
N ARG A 166 -22.57 -3.80 10.00
CA ARG A 166 -23.22 -5.12 9.90
C ARG A 166 -22.88 -5.85 8.60
N VAL A 167 -22.78 -5.12 7.48
CA VAL A 167 -22.34 -5.71 6.22
C VAL A 167 -20.89 -6.16 6.31
N ALA A 168 -19.99 -5.32 6.82
CA ALA A 168 -18.58 -5.64 6.98
C ALA A 168 -18.35 -6.89 7.84
N GLU A 169 -19.06 -7.02 8.95
CA GLU A 169 -19.00 -8.21 9.81
C GLU A 169 -19.47 -9.47 9.09
N ARG A 170 -20.61 -9.40 8.39
CA ARG A 170 -21.18 -10.54 7.64
C ARG A 170 -20.23 -11.01 6.55
N VAL A 171 -19.62 -10.07 5.82
CA VAL A 171 -18.66 -10.38 4.75
C VAL A 171 -17.40 -11.02 5.34
N ALA A 172 -16.85 -10.47 6.42
CA ALA A 172 -15.69 -11.01 7.09
C ALA A 172 -15.93 -12.45 7.61
N GLN A 173 -17.10 -12.73 8.19
CA GLN A 173 -17.46 -14.07 8.67
C GLN A 173 -17.58 -15.11 7.54
N ARG A 174 -18.01 -14.69 6.34
CA ARG A 174 -18.07 -15.57 5.17
C ARG A 174 -16.70 -15.90 4.61
N ALA A 175 -15.75 -14.95 4.68
CA ALA A 175 -14.39 -15.16 4.22
C ALA A 175 -13.57 -16.07 5.17
N PHE A 176 -13.90 -16.08 6.46
CA PHE A 176 -13.25 -16.89 7.49
C PHE A 176 -14.33 -17.56 8.35
N PRO A 177 -14.96 -18.68 7.89
CA PRO A 177 -15.91 -19.40 8.72
C PRO A 177 -15.19 -19.85 9.99
N THR A 178 -15.66 -19.40 11.15
CA THR A 178 -15.21 -19.96 12.42
C THR A 178 -15.70 -21.41 12.45
N GLU A 179 -14.76 -22.37 12.43
CA GLU A 179 -15.08 -23.75 12.71
C GLU A 179 -15.76 -23.83 14.07
N GLY A 180 -17.04 -24.24 14.08
CA GLY A 180 -17.86 -24.42 15.28
C GLY A 180 -17.54 -25.77 15.96
#